data_34302072b4ec66371eca1411cd458a0c
#
_entry.id   34302072b4ec66371eca1411cd458a0c
#
_cell.length_a   1.000
_cell.length_b   1.000
_cell.length_c   1.000
_cell.angle_alpha   90.00
_cell.angle_beta   90.00
_cell.angle_gamma   90.00
#
_symmetry.space_group_name_H-M   'P 1'
#
loop_
_entity.id
_entity.type
_entity.pdbx_description
1 polymer ?
#
loop_
_entity_poly.entity_id
_entity_poly.type
_entity_poly.pdbx_seq_one_letter_code
_entity_poly.pdbx_strand_id
1 'polypeptide(L)'
;MDAKLGDFGFAKTLGSRGSGEDYAQTNLGSPYYMSPEQCNGQDYNEKSDIWSLGVVLYELAALNPPFMATNQLSLALKIKEGTFKRVPSRYSEELQRVIRWMLQVEPADRPDVEDLLNLPHVSMRLRERALKRNL
;
A
#
# COMPACT_ATOMS: atom_id res chain seq x y z
N MET A 1 -19.45 -9.09 -5.00
CA MET A 1 -19.07 -8.71 -3.61
C MET A 1 -18.27 -7.42 -3.64
N ASP A 2 -18.70 -6.43 -2.88
CA ASP A 2 -18.04 -5.14 -2.83
C ASP A 2 -17.11 -5.07 -1.63
N ALA A 3 -15.85 -4.73 -1.87
CA ALA A 3 -14.91 -4.43 -0.81
C ALA A 3 -15.15 -3.02 -0.27
N LYS A 4 -14.96 -2.82 1.01
CA LYS A 4 -15.08 -1.52 1.68
C LYS A 4 -13.85 -1.27 2.53
N LEU A 5 -13.48 0.01 2.64
CA LEU A 5 -12.41 0.42 3.55
C LEU A 5 -12.94 0.51 4.97
N GLY A 6 -12.16 -0.02 5.90
CA GLY A 6 -12.44 0.07 7.32
C GLY A 6 -11.19 0.45 8.10
N ASP A 7 -11.28 0.39 9.41
CA ASP A 7 -10.16 0.60 10.33
C ASP A 7 -9.56 2.01 10.24
N PHE A 8 -10.40 3.02 10.46
CA PHE A 8 -9.98 4.43 10.45
C PHE A 8 -9.44 4.92 11.81
N GLY A 9 -9.17 4.01 12.75
CA GLY A 9 -8.67 4.38 14.08
C GLY A 9 -7.35 5.14 14.07
N PHE A 10 -6.54 4.97 13.02
CA PHE A 10 -5.27 5.66 12.82
C PHE A 10 -5.31 6.70 11.71
N ALA A 11 -6.50 7.01 11.17
CA ALA A 11 -6.65 7.95 10.08
C ALA A 11 -6.25 9.37 10.50
N LYS A 12 -5.55 10.07 9.62
CA LYS A 12 -5.09 11.45 9.84
C LYS A 12 -5.36 12.31 8.62
N THR A 13 -5.68 13.57 8.88
CA THR A 13 -5.75 14.56 7.81
C THR A 13 -4.34 15.09 7.53
N LEU A 14 -3.87 14.89 6.31
CA LEU A 14 -2.55 15.38 5.89
C LEU A 14 -2.64 16.89 5.65
N GLY A 15 -1.63 17.62 6.13
CA GLY A 15 -1.56 19.08 5.99
C GLY A 15 -1.74 19.86 7.27
N SER A 16 -2.24 19.27 8.36
CA SER A 16 -2.11 19.89 9.67
C SER A 16 -0.69 19.58 10.19
N ARG A 17 0.07 20.63 10.45
CA ARG A 17 1.36 20.50 11.12
C ARG A 17 1.11 20.00 12.55
N GLY A 18 1.11 18.69 12.71
CA GLY A 18 1.01 18.06 14.02
C GLY A 18 2.32 18.22 14.80
N SER A 19 2.21 18.60 16.04
CA SER A 19 3.30 18.55 17.00
C SER A 19 3.81 17.12 17.15
N GLY A 20 5.07 16.95 17.57
CA GLY A 20 5.81 15.68 17.62
C GLY A 20 5.22 14.49 18.38
N GLU A 21 3.96 14.57 18.79
CA GLU A 21 3.24 13.45 19.42
C GLU A 21 2.81 12.38 18.41
N ASP A 22 2.88 12.68 17.12
CA ASP A 22 2.42 11.78 16.06
C ASP A 22 3.33 10.56 15.84
N TYR A 23 4.57 10.61 16.32
CA TYR A 23 5.52 9.51 16.15
C TYR A 23 5.19 8.29 17.03
N ALA A 24 4.57 8.49 18.16
CA ALA A 24 4.23 7.40 19.08
C ALA A 24 3.12 6.49 18.55
N GLN A 25 2.31 6.98 17.62
CA GLN A 25 1.18 6.24 17.07
C GLN A 25 1.56 5.31 15.92
N THR A 26 2.72 5.52 15.27
CA THR A 26 3.17 4.69 14.16
C THR A 26 3.58 3.28 14.57
N ASN A 27 3.82 3.05 15.87
CA ASN A 27 4.19 1.74 16.41
C ASN A 27 2.98 0.82 16.71
N LEU A 28 1.74 1.29 16.53
CA LEU A 28 0.53 0.57 16.89
C LEU A 28 -0.09 -0.25 15.76
N GLY A 29 0.42 -0.14 14.52
CA GLY A 29 -0.05 -0.91 13.38
C GLY A 29 0.68 -2.23 13.21
N SER A 30 0.18 -3.09 12.32
CA SER A 30 0.88 -4.31 11.93
C SER A 30 2.22 -3.98 11.27
N PRO A 31 3.34 -4.58 11.71
CA PRO A 31 4.66 -4.27 11.16
C PRO A 31 4.81 -4.70 9.69
N TYR A 32 3.99 -5.65 9.21
CA TYR A 32 4.06 -6.14 7.83
C TYR A 32 3.67 -5.09 6.80
N TYR A 33 2.91 -4.07 7.19
CA TYR A 33 2.40 -3.01 6.30
C TYR A 33 3.22 -1.73 6.36
N MET A 34 4.24 -1.66 7.21
CA MET A 34 5.09 -0.48 7.37
C MET A 34 5.84 -0.20 6.07
N SER A 35 5.85 1.07 5.68
CA SER A 35 6.63 1.54 4.53
C SER A 35 8.11 1.73 4.90
N PRO A 36 9.01 1.80 3.89
CA PRO A 36 10.42 2.11 4.15
C PRO A 36 10.63 3.41 4.92
N GLU A 37 9.88 4.47 4.62
CA GLU A 37 9.99 5.75 5.32
C GLU A 37 9.59 5.63 6.79
N GLN A 38 8.58 4.82 7.11
CA GLN A 38 8.20 4.54 8.50
C GLN A 38 9.28 3.74 9.23
N CYS A 39 9.92 2.79 8.55
CA CYS A 39 11.06 2.05 9.10
C CYS A 39 12.25 2.96 9.42
N ASN A 40 12.40 4.05 8.67
CA ASN A 40 13.44 5.06 8.86
C ASN A 40 13.05 6.17 9.85
N GLY A 41 11.87 6.10 10.45
CA GLY A 41 11.37 7.13 11.36
C GLY A 41 11.02 8.44 10.67
N GLN A 42 10.80 8.40 9.36
CA GLN A 42 10.40 9.55 8.56
C GLN A 42 8.89 9.77 8.62
N ASP A 43 8.47 10.96 8.20
CA ASP A 43 7.06 11.32 8.23
C ASP A 43 6.21 10.43 7.31
N TYR A 44 5.06 10.07 7.83
CA TYR A 44 4.01 9.38 7.09
C TYR A 44 3.35 10.37 6.11
N ASN A 45 3.10 9.92 4.89
CA ASN A 45 2.43 10.72 3.85
C ASN A 45 1.47 9.87 3.03
N GLU A 46 0.81 10.48 2.04
CA GLU A 46 -0.13 9.78 1.16
C GLU A 46 0.51 8.63 0.39
N LYS A 47 1.79 8.71 0.10
CA LYS A 47 2.53 7.64 -0.58
C LYS A 47 2.78 6.45 0.34
N SER A 48 2.77 6.66 1.66
CA SER A 48 2.83 5.57 2.64
C SER A 48 1.56 4.72 2.60
N ASP A 49 0.41 5.34 2.39
CA ASP A 49 -0.86 4.63 2.19
C ASP A 49 -0.83 3.79 0.91
N ILE A 50 -0.23 4.30 -0.16
CA ILE A 50 -0.06 3.55 -1.42
C ILE A 50 0.80 2.32 -1.20
N TRP A 51 1.89 2.43 -0.44
CA TRP A 51 2.70 1.27 -0.05
C TRP A 51 1.84 0.23 0.68
N SER A 52 1.13 0.65 1.72
CA SER A 52 0.28 -0.26 2.51
C SER A 52 -0.78 -0.95 1.65
N LEU A 53 -1.39 -0.22 0.73
CA LEU A 53 -2.35 -0.79 -0.22
C LEU A 53 -1.68 -1.81 -1.14
N GLY A 54 -0.45 -1.55 -1.58
CA GLY A 54 0.34 -2.48 -2.37
C GLY A 54 0.64 -3.78 -1.61
N VAL A 55 0.94 -3.68 -0.32
CA VAL A 55 1.14 -4.85 0.55
C VAL A 55 -0.14 -5.68 0.64
N VAL A 56 -1.29 -5.04 0.83
CA VAL A 56 -2.59 -5.71 0.89
C VAL A 56 -2.88 -6.42 -0.44
N LEU A 57 -2.67 -5.74 -1.56
CA LEU A 57 -2.89 -6.30 -2.89
C LEU A 57 -1.99 -7.51 -3.14
N TYR A 58 -0.72 -7.41 -2.77
CA TYR A 58 0.21 -8.54 -2.86
C TYR A 58 -0.27 -9.73 -2.03
N GLU A 59 -0.66 -9.48 -0.79
CA GLU A 59 -1.12 -10.52 0.13
C GLU A 59 -2.41 -11.20 -0.35
N LEU A 60 -3.33 -10.46 -0.96
CA LEU A 60 -4.53 -11.03 -1.58
C LEU A 60 -4.18 -11.98 -2.71
N ALA A 61 -3.16 -11.67 -3.49
CA ALA A 61 -2.73 -12.51 -4.61
C ALA A 61 -1.87 -13.69 -4.17
N ALA A 62 -0.91 -13.46 -3.29
CA ALA A 62 0.10 -14.45 -2.89
C ALA A 62 -0.27 -15.24 -1.65
N LEU A 63 -1.25 -14.77 -0.86
CA LEU A 63 -1.68 -15.33 0.43
C LEU A 63 -0.59 -15.26 1.51
N ASN A 64 0.43 -14.47 1.27
CA ASN A 64 1.49 -14.16 2.22
C ASN A 64 1.91 -12.70 2.02
N PRO A 65 2.37 -12.00 3.07
CA PRO A 65 2.94 -10.66 2.91
C PRO A 65 4.18 -10.68 2.00
N PRO A 66 4.49 -9.58 1.32
CA PRO A 66 5.69 -9.52 0.47
C PRO A 66 7.00 -9.56 1.27
N PHE A 67 6.98 -9.09 2.51
CA PHE A 67 8.15 -9.07 3.39
C PHE A 67 7.80 -9.80 4.69
N MET A 68 8.62 -10.79 5.03
CA MET A 68 8.47 -11.58 6.27
C MET A 68 9.83 -11.79 6.91
N ALA A 69 9.86 -11.78 8.24
CA ALA A 69 11.05 -12.04 9.03
C ALA A 69 10.67 -12.54 10.42
N THR A 70 11.64 -13.10 11.12
CA THR A 70 11.44 -13.68 12.47
C THR A 70 11.36 -12.62 13.57
N ASN A 71 11.87 -11.42 13.30
CA ASN A 71 11.82 -10.31 14.25
C ASN A 71 11.61 -8.99 13.50
N GLN A 72 11.23 -7.95 14.25
CA GLN A 72 10.89 -6.66 13.69
C GLN A 72 12.07 -5.95 13.02
N LEU A 73 13.28 -6.10 13.56
CA LEU A 73 14.47 -5.48 12.98
C LEU A 73 14.80 -6.07 11.61
N SER A 74 14.79 -7.40 11.51
CA SER A 74 15.01 -8.09 10.23
C SER A 74 13.93 -7.75 9.21
N LEU A 75 12.68 -7.61 9.66
CA LEU A 75 11.57 -7.21 8.80
C LEU A 75 11.80 -5.80 8.24
N ALA A 76 12.18 -4.86 9.09
CA ALA A 76 12.47 -3.48 8.67
C ALA A 76 13.58 -3.43 7.62
N LEU A 77 14.63 -4.24 7.79
CA LEU A 77 15.72 -4.33 6.80
C LEU A 77 15.21 -4.83 5.45
N LYS A 78 14.38 -5.86 5.44
CA LYS A 78 13.79 -6.39 4.20
C LYS A 78 12.89 -5.37 3.50
N ILE A 79 12.09 -4.65 4.26
CA ILE A 79 11.23 -3.58 3.73
C ILE A 79 12.08 -2.49 3.07
N LYS A 80 13.16 -2.08 3.72
CA LYS A 80 14.07 -1.06 3.20
C LYS A 80 14.79 -1.51 1.92
N GLU A 81 15.09 -2.79 1.78
CA GLU A 81 15.64 -3.36 0.54
C GLU A 81 14.62 -3.36 -0.59
N GLY A 82 13.35 -3.56 -0.26
CA GLY A 82 12.26 -3.51 -1.23
C GLY A 82 12.22 -4.67 -2.21
N THR A 83 12.91 -5.77 -1.91
CA THR A 83 12.94 -6.96 -2.76
C THR A 83 11.91 -7.97 -2.29
N PHE A 84 11.07 -8.45 -3.19
CA PHE A 84 10.03 -9.43 -2.88
C PHE A 84 9.81 -10.38 -4.05
N LYS A 85 9.27 -11.55 -3.77
CA LYS A 85 8.96 -12.55 -4.79
C LYS A 85 7.79 -12.08 -5.66
N ARG A 86 7.80 -12.46 -6.93
CA ARG A 86 6.68 -12.24 -7.83
C ARG A 86 5.41 -12.92 -7.28
N VAL A 87 4.25 -12.31 -7.49
CA VAL A 87 2.96 -12.99 -7.24
C VAL A 87 2.84 -14.23 -8.12
N PRO A 88 2.00 -15.23 -7.73
CA PRO A 88 1.86 -16.46 -8.52
C PRO A 88 1.58 -16.21 -10.00
N SER A 89 2.13 -17.07 -10.85
CA SER A 89 2.09 -16.93 -12.31
C SER A 89 0.68 -16.95 -12.91
N ARG A 90 -0.33 -17.40 -12.16
CA ARG A 90 -1.73 -17.33 -12.59
C ARG A 90 -2.26 -15.89 -12.67
N TYR A 91 -1.58 -14.95 -12.03
CA TYR A 91 -1.93 -13.54 -12.13
C TYR A 91 -1.18 -12.87 -13.28
N SER A 92 -1.81 -11.84 -13.87
CA SER A 92 -1.27 -11.17 -15.05
C SER A 92 0.02 -10.39 -14.76
N GLU A 93 0.81 -10.16 -15.82
CA GLU A 93 1.97 -9.28 -15.75
C GLU A 93 1.58 -7.84 -15.37
N GLU A 94 0.39 -7.39 -15.78
CA GLU A 94 -0.14 -6.09 -15.40
C GLU A 94 -0.30 -5.96 -13.89
N LEU A 95 -0.89 -6.97 -13.22
CA LEU A 95 -1.04 -6.95 -11.77
C LEU A 95 0.33 -6.90 -11.10
N GLN A 96 1.29 -7.70 -11.58
CA GLN A 96 2.65 -7.70 -11.06
C GLN A 96 3.31 -6.31 -11.18
N ARG A 97 3.12 -5.64 -12.32
CA ARG A 97 3.68 -4.30 -12.55
C ARG A 97 3.07 -3.26 -11.62
N VAL A 98 1.75 -3.33 -11.42
CA VAL A 98 1.05 -2.40 -10.51
C VAL A 98 1.54 -2.58 -9.08
N ILE A 99 1.63 -3.82 -8.61
CA ILE A 99 2.15 -4.12 -7.27
C ILE A 99 3.57 -3.59 -7.13
N ARG A 100 4.44 -3.85 -8.11
CA ARG A 100 5.83 -3.37 -8.10
C ARG A 100 5.89 -1.84 -8.08
N TRP A 101 5.01 -1.17 -8.80
CA TRP A 101 4.92 0.29 -8.81
C TRP A 101 4.54 0.84 -7.43
N MET A 102 3.54 0.21 -6.79
CA MET A 102 3.11 0.62 -5.44
C MET A 102 4.15 0.33 -4.37
N LEU A 103 4.96 -0.70 -4.55
CA LEU A 103 5.99 -1.14 -3.60
C LEU A 103 7.39 -0.62 -3.97
N GLN A 104 7.48 0.60 -4.50
CA GLN A 104 8.75 1.28 -4.69
C GLN A 104 9.27 1.82 -3.36
N VAL A 105 10.56 1.64 -3.10
CA VAL A 105 11.19 2.10 -1.84
C VAL A 105 11.10 3.63 -1.73
N GLU A 106 11.37 4.33 -2.83
CA GLU A 106 11.25 5.78 -2.88
C GLU A 106 9.77 6.18 -3.04
N PRO A 107 9.20 6.95 -2.08
CA PRO A 107 7.80 7.36 -2.17
C PRO A 107 7.44 8.10 -3.46
N ALA A 108 8.35 8.93 -3.97
CA ALA A 108 8.10 9.69 -5.20
C ALA A 108 7.92 8.79 -6.44
N ASP A 109 8.46 7.57 -6.40
CA ASP A 109 8.36 6.62 -7.52
C ASP A 109 7.06 5.81 -7.50
N ARG A 110 6.27 5.92 -6.43
CA ARG A 110 4.97 5.23 -6.32
C ARG A 110 3.89 6.01 -7.05
N PRO A 111 2.84 5.32 -7.54
CA PRO A 111 1.68 6.01 -8.11
C PRO A 111 0.94 6.81 -7.03
N ASP A 112 0.20 7.82 -7.46
CA ASP A 112 -0.83 8.43 -6.63
C ASP A 112 -2.18 7.76 -6.88
N VAL A 113 -3.22 8.19 -6.17
CA VAL A 113 -4.56 7.62 -6.32
C VAL A 113 -5.10 7.83 -7.73
N GLU A 114 -4.85 8.99 -8.34
CA GLU A 114 -5.30 9.29 -9.69
C GLU A 114 -4.64 8.38 -10.72
N ASP A 115 -3.34 8.13 -10.58
CA ASP A 115 -2.63 7.19 -11.45
C ASP A 115 -3.27 5.81 -11.41
N LEU A 116 -3.62 5.33 -10.21
CA LEU A 116 -4.26 4.02 -10.04
C LEU A 116 -5.67 3.99 -10.63
N LEU A 117 -6.46 5.05 -10.43
CA LEU A 117 -7.82 5.15 -10.97
C LEU A 117 -7.84 5.24 -12.49
N ASN A 118 -6.76 5.75 -13.09
CA ASN A 118 -6.62 5.87 -14.54
C ASN A 118 -6.06 4.62 -15.21
N LEU A 119 -5.69 3.60 -14.46
CA LEU A 119 -5.31 2.31 -15.05
C LEU A 119 -6.49 1.77 -15.87
N PRO A 120 -6.26 1.27 -17.11
CA PRO A 120 -7.35 0.87 -18.02
C PRO A 120 -8.38 -0.06 -17.39
N HIS A 121 -7.95 -1.11 -16.70
CA HIS A 121 -8.85 -2.06 -16.07
C HIS A 121 -9.66 -1.44 -14.92
N VAL A 122 -9.04 -0.56 -14.14
CA VAL A 122 -9.71 0.12 -13.04
C VAL A 122 -10.75 1.11 -13.57
N SER A 123 -10.38 1.95 -14.54
CA SER A 123 -11.29 2.94 -15.11
C SER A 123 -12.47 2.29 -15.83
N MET A 124 -12.27 1.18 -16.51
CA MET A 124 -13.35 0.38 -17.12
C MET A 124 -14.35 -0.12 -16.07
N ARG A 125 -13.85 -0.68 -14.99
CA ARG A 125 -14.70 -1.19 -13.90
C ARG A 125 -15.50 -0.06 -13.23
N LEU A 126 -14.90 1.09 -13.05
CA LEU A 126 -15.59 2.25 -12.48
C LEU A 126 -16.73 2.74 -13.38
N ARG A 127 -16.48 2.77 -14.71
CA ARG A 127 -17.51 3.14 -15.69
C ARG A 127 -18.67 2.14 -15.69
N GLU A 128 -18.38 0.85 -15.68
CA GLU A 128 -19.39 -0.21 -15.61
C GLU A 128 -20.29 -0.05 -14.37
N ARG A 129 -19.67 0.22 -13.21
CA ARG A 129 -20.40 0.40 -11.95
C ARG A 129 -21.25 1.65 -11.98
N ALA A 130 -20.77 2.75 -12.54
CA ALA A 130 -21.52 3.98 -12.70
C ALA A 130 -22.75 3.77 -13.58
N LEU A 131 -22.60 3.05 -14.69
CA LEU A 131 -23.70 2.70 -15.58
C LEU A 131 -24.77 1.84 -14.87
N LYS A 132 -24.35 0.86 -14.09
CA LYS A 132 -25.27 -0.01 -13.35
C LYS A 132 -26.05 0.74 -12.27
N ARG A 133 -25.47 1.76 -11.64
CA ARG A 133 -26.14 2.59 -10.64
C ARG A 133 -27.25 3.48 -11.24
N ASN A 134 -27.14 3.82 -12.51
CA ASN A 134 -28.08 4.68 -13.23
C ASN A 134 -29.23 3.89 -13.87
N LEU A 135 -29.25 2.58 -13.75
CA LEU A 135 -30.32 1.69 -14.17
C LEU A 135 -31.23 1.37 -12.99
#